data_32fbbee37f5bdeb795ed680c5aab4a3d
#
_entry.id   32fbbee37f5bdeb795ed680c5aab4a3d
#
_cell.length_a   1.000
_cell.length_b   1.000
_cell.length_c   1.000
_cell.angle_alpha   90.00
_cell.angle_beta   90.00
_cell.angle_gamma   90.00
#
_symmetry.space_group_name_H-M   'P 1'
#
loop_
_entity.id
_entity.type
_entity.pdbx_description
1 polymer ?
#
loop_
_entity_poly.entity_id
_entity_poly.type
_entity_poly.pdbx_seq_one_letter_code
_entity_poly.pdbx_strand_id
1 'polypeptide(L)'
;MCIRDSSSVADVGTDHGYIPVYLVENKISPFVVAMDINEKPLASCKSLVKNEGFEDVILTRLSNGLEKLDRGECDTVIIAGMGAELIVDILSNCDFVNELHLILQPMTHPEIARKYLYDNGFEINNDFIVTDAKHSYSIFDANFTGKITPKVPKDYFLGNITDFSQKEYFLHLLNYLKNKSKSGADLSDVISAVEEIL
;
A
#
# COMPACT_ATOMS: atom_id res chain seq x y z
N MET A 1 9.89 4.62 -9.89
CA MET A 1 8.47 4.85 -9.63
C MET A 1 7.76 3.50 -9.70
N CYS A 2 6.86 3.18 -8.74
CA CYS A 2 6.21 1.86 -8.69
C CYS A 2 5.15 1.64 -9.77
N ILE A 3 4.57 2.71 -10.31
CA ILE A 3 3.52 2.64 -11.36
C ILE A 3 4.18 2.43 -12.71
N ARG A 4 3.67 1.47 -13.48
CA ARG A 4 4.09 1.27 -14.87
C ARG A 4 3.57 2.43 -15.71
N ASP A 5 4.41 2.96 -16.59
CA ASP A 5 4.01 4.04 -17.50
C ASP A 5 2.75 3.64 -18.29
N SER A 6 1.77 4.53 -18.32
CA SER A 6 0.48 4.36 -19.00
C SER A 6 -0.48 3.34 -18.38
N SER A 7 -0.27 2.90 -17.13
CA SER A 7 -1.24 2.07 -16.43
C SER A 7 -2.45 2.87 -15.97
N SER A 8 -3.65 2.31 -16.13
CA SER A 8 -4.85 2.79 -15.44
C SER A 8 -4.80 2.47 -13.96
N VAL A 9 -5.21 3.41 -13.11
CA VAL A 9 -5.03 3.32 -11.66
C VAL A 9 -6.37 3.42 -10.93
N ALA A 10 -6.59 2.56 -9.95
CA ALA A 10 -7.63 2.73 -8.94
C ALA A 10 -7.01 3.21 -7.63
N ASP A 11 -7.45 4.34 -7.11
CA ASP A 11 -7.02 4.90 -5.83
C ASP A 11 -8.13 4.66 -4.78
N VAL A 12 -7.86 3.79 -3.81
CA VAL A 12 -8.83 3.34 -2.81
C VAL A 12 -8.63 4.09 -1.50
N GLY A 13 -9.69 4.76 -1.05
CA GLY A 13 -9.61 5.70 0.06
C GLY A 13 -9.01 7.03 -0.38
N THR A 14 -9.48 7.51 -1.53
CA THR A 14 -8.90 8.68 -2.23
C THR A 14 -8.95 9.98 -1.42
N ASP A 15 -9.82 10.05 -0.41
CA ASP A 15 -10.04 11.24 0.45
C ASP A 15 -10.23 12.51 -0.39
N HIS A 16 -9.23 13.39 -0.41
CA HIS A 16 -9.29 14.66 -1.15
C HIS A 16 -8.92 14.56 -2.63
N GLY A 17 -8.47 13.39 -3.14
CA GLY A 17 -8.12 13.20 -4.55
C GLY A 17 -6.73 13.70 -4.94
N TYR A 18 -5.82 13.92 -3.99
CA TYR A 18 -4.47 14.39 -4.29
C TYR A 18 -3.65 13.39 -5.12
N ILE A 19 -3.75 12.10 -4.82
CA ILE A 19 -3.04 11.06 -5.58
C ILE A 19 -3.57 10.99 -7.03
N PRO A 20 -4.88 10.87 -7.31
CA PRO A 20 -5.42 10.90 -8.65
C PRO A 20 -4.97 12.11 -9.48
N VAL A 21 -5.10 13.31 -8.92
CA VAL A 21 -4.71 14.54 -9.60
C VAL A 21 -3.21 14.55 -9.90
N TYR A 22 -2.37 14.19 -8.92
CA TYR A 22 -0.93 14.10 -9.12
C TYR A 22 -0.54 13.12 -10.25
N LEU A 23 -1.19 11.96 -10.32
CA LEU A 23 -0.91 10.94 -11.33
C LEU A 23 -1.23 11.42 -12.75
N VAL A 24 -2.36 12.10 -12.93
CA VAL A 24 -2.78 12.63 -14.24
C VAL A 24 -1.96 13.85 -14.64
N GLU A 25 -1.78 14.81 -13.73
CA GLU A 25 -1.02 16.04 -13.98
C GLU A 25 0.42 15.73 -14.41
N ASN A 26 1.06 14.77 -13.77
CA ASN A 26 2.42 14.34 -14.08
C ASN A 26 2.51 13.29 -15.19
N LYS A 27 1.39 12.97 -15.87
CA LYS A 27 1.31 12.00 -16.96
C LYS A 27 1.79 10.59 -16.59
N ILE A 28 1.65 10.22 -15.32
CA ILE A 28 2.00 8.90 -14.81
C ILE A 28 0.90 7.90 -15.14
N SER A 29 -0.36 8.32 -15.04
CA SER A 29 -1.51 7.53 -15.43
C SER A 29 -2.41 8.31 -16.38
N PRO A 30 -2.87 7.70 -17.48
CA PRO A 30 -3.81 8.34 -18.40
C PRO A 30 -5.25 8.37 -17.87
N PHE A 31 -5.56 7.50 -16.89
CA PHE A 31 -6.91 7.32 -16.37
C PHE A 31 -6.87 6.84 -14.92
N VAL A 32 -7.69 7.45 -14.07
CA VAL A 32 -7.77 7.09 -12.65
C VAL A 32 -9.22 6.92 -12.20
N VAL A 33 -9.50 5.86 -11.43
CA VAL A 33 -10.75 5.68 -10.67
C VAL A 33 -10.47 6.00 -9.21
N ALA A 34 -10.95 7.13 -8.74
CA ALA A 34 -10.81 7.61 -7.38
C ALA A 34 -12.00 7.10 -6.54
N MET A 35 -11.74 6.26 -5.56
CA MET A 35 -12.79 5.59 -4.77
C MET A 35 -12.68 5.92 -3.28
N ASP A 36 -13.84 6.12 -2.65
CA ASP A 36 -13.96 6.25 -1.19
C ASP A 36 -15.29 5.66 -0.72
N ILE A 37 -15.31 5.17 0.51
CA ILE A 37 -16.52 4.65 1.15
C ILE A 37 -17.45 5.78 1.64
N ASN A 38 -16.91 6.98 1.85
CA ASN A 38 -17.60 8.13 2.39
C ASN A 38 -17.92 9.17 1.32
N GLU A 39 -19.12 9.65 1.29
CA GLU A 39 -19.57 10.67 0.33
C GLU A 39 -18.85 12.02 0.50
N LYS A 40 -18.53 12.41 1.75
CA LYS A 40 -17.95 13.72 2.04
C LYS A 40 -16.50 13.86 1.51
N PRO A 41 -15.57 12.94 1.79
CA PRO A 41 -14.26 12.92 1.14
C PRO A 41 -14.36 12.88 -0.38
N LEU A 42 -15.22 12.00 -0.91
CA LEU A 42 -15.42 11.86 -2.34
C LEU A 42 -15.94 13.16 -3.00
N ALA A 43 -16.77 13.94 -2.33
CA ALA A 43 -17.21 15.25 -2.81
C ALA A 43 -16.05 16.27 -2.86
N SER A 44 -15.11 16.19 -1.90
CA SER A 44 -13.88 16.99 -1.93
C SER A 44 -12.99 16.63 -3.11
N CYS A 45 -12.81 15.32 -3.36
CA CYS A 45 -12.12 14.80 -4.53
C CYS A 45 -12.75 15.32 -5.85
N LYS A 46 -14.08 15.19 -5.99
CA LYS A 46 -14.82 15.72 -7.15
C LYS A 46 -14.57 17.20 -7.40
N SER A 47 -14.56 17.97 -6.32
CA SER A 47 -14.34 19.43 -6.41
C SER A 47 -12.91 19.73 -6.87
N LEU A 48 -11.91 19.01 -6.36
CA LEU A 48 -10.52 19.15 -6.79
C LEU A 48 -10.37 18.76 -8.28
N VAL A 49 -10.85 17.59 -8.66
CA VAL A 49 -10.79 17.09 -10.05
C VAL A 49 -11.40 18.09 -11.03
N LYS A 50 -12.55 18.69 -10.68
CA LYS A 50 -13.20 19.72 -11.47
C LYS A 50 -12.39 21.01 -11.56
N ASN A 51 -11.82 21.46 -10.47
CA ASN A 51 -11.02 22.69 -10.44
C ASN A 51 -9.75 22.55 -11.29
N GLU A 52 -9.17 21.35 -11.36
CA GLU A 52 -7.99 21.04 -12.18
C GLU A 52 -8.34 20.66 -13.63
N GLY A 53 -9.64 20.50 -13.97
CA GLY A 53 -10.09 20.19 -15.34
C GLY A 53 -9.81 18.75 -15.78
N PHE A 54 -9.81 17.78 -14.84
CA PHE A 54 -9.51 16.37 -15.10
C PHE A 54 -10.74 15.45 -15.08
N GLU A 55 -11.96 16.00 -15.19
CA GLU A 55 -13.23 15.25 -15.11
C GLU A 55 -13.37 14.15 -16.16
N ASP A 56 -12.71 14.29 -17.31
CA ASP A 56 -12.74 13.30 -18.40
C ASP A 56 -11.81 12.10 -18.16
N VAL A 57 -10.85 12.22 -17.25
CA VAL A 57 -9.79 11.21 -17.02
C VAL A 57 -9.68 10.73 -15.56
N ILE A 58 -10.38 11.39 -14.63
CA ILE A 58 -10.51 10.96 -13.25
C ILE A 58 -11.98 10.72 -12.94
N LEU A 59 -12.35 9.44 -12.81
CA LEU A 59 -13.69 9.06 -12.36
C LEU A 59 -13.73 8.93 -10.84
N THR A 60 -14.75 9.54 -10.22
CA THR A 60 -14.97 9.39 -8.78
C THR A 60 -16.09 8.40 -8.51
N ARG A 61 -15.89 7.46 -7.57
CA ARG A 61 -16.85 6.39 -7.31
C ARG A 61 -17.00 6.10 -5.82
N LEU A 62 -18.25 6.08 -5.32
CA LEU A 62 -18.53 5.63 -3.96
C LEU A 62 -18.42 4.11 -3.91
N SER A 63 -17.45 3.60 -3.13
CA SER A 63 -17.13 2.17 -3.06
C SER A 63 -16.57 1.79 -1.69
N ASN A 64 -16.97 0.63 -1.20
CA ASN A 64 -16.32 -0.01 -0.07
C ASN A 64 -15.13 -0.81 -0.61
N GLY A 65 -13.90 -0.27 -0.47
CA GLY A 65 -12.73 -0.86 -1.08
C GLY A 65 -12.88 -1.02 -2.61
N LEU A 66 -12.66 -2.23 -3.10
CA LEU A 66 -12.67 -2.59 -4.52
C LEU A 66 -14.03 -3.10 -5.03
N GLU A 67 -15.10 -3.12 -4.21
CA GLU A 67 -16.40 -3.71 -4.56
C GLU A 67 -17.04 -3.15 -5.84
N LYS A 68 -16.73 -1.90 -6.18
CA LYS A 68 -17.28 -1.23 -7.36
C LYS A 68 -16.25 -1.01 -8.48
N LEU A 69 -15.08 -1.61 -8.38
CA LEU A 69 -14.12 -1.66 -9.47
C LEU A 69 -14.50 -2.83 -10.39
N ASP A 70 -14.65 -2.55 -11.68
CA ASP A 70 -14.90 -3.58 -12.67
C ASP A 70 -13.58 -4.28 -13.05
N ARG A 71 -13.64 -5.60 -13.26
CA ARG A 71 -12.49 -6.40 -13.67
C ARG A 71 -11.94 -5.88 -15.01
N GLY A 72 -10.65 -5.56 -15.06
CA GLY A 72 -9.99 -5.02 -16.25
C GLY A 72 -10.19 -3.52 -16.47
N GLU A 73 -10.86 -2.80 -15.57
CA GLU A 73 -11.01 -1.35 -15.61
C GLU A 73 -9.70 -0.63 -15.28
N CYS A 74 -8.94 -1.17 -14.33
CA CYS A 74 -7.62 -0.66 -13.95
C CYS A 74 -6.59 -1.80 -13.88
N ASP A 75 -5.32 -1.46 -14.16
CA ASP A 75 -4.19 -2.38 -14.07
C ASP A 75 -3.49 -2.30 -12.70
N THR A 76 -3.58 -1.17 -12.06
CA THR A 76 -2.89 -0.86 -10.79
C THR A 76 -3.87 -0.40 -9.74
N VAL A 77 -3.69 -0.87 -8.52
CA VAL A 77 -4.44 -0.41 -7.35
C VAL A 77 -3.49 0.23 -6.34
N ILE A 78 -3.82 1.42 -5.89
CA ILE A 78 -3.16 2.10 -4.78
C ILE A 78 -4.08 2.03 -3.56
N ILE A 79 -3.56 1.57 -2.43
CA ILE A 79 -4.23 1.65 -1.12
C ILE A 79 -3.24 2.26 -0.14
N ALA A 80 -3.43 3.53 0.20
CA ALA A 80 -2.56 4.28 1.08
C ALA A 80 -3.33 4.91 2.25
N GLY A 81 -2.64 5.10 3.38
CA GLY A 81 -3.22 5.76 4.54
C GLY A 81 -4.15 4.91 5.39
N MET A 82 -4.17 3.58 5.21
CA MET A 82 -5.02 2.65 5.94
C MET A 82 -4.21 1.72 6.85
N GLY A 83 -4.84 1.13 7.88
CA GLY A 83 -4.24 0.04 8.64
C GLY A 83 -4.09 -1.22 7.79
N ALA A 84 -3.06 -2.03 8.05
CA ALA A 84 -2.79 -3.22 7.23
C ALA A 84 -3.94 -4.23 7.27
N GLU A 85 -4.65 -4.36 8.37
CA GLU A 85 -5.80 -5.25 8.51
C GLU A 85 -6.93 -4.86 7.53
N LEU A 86 -7.20 -3.56 7.38
CA LEU A 86 -8.20 -3.07 6.43
C LEU A 86 -7.73 -3.26 4.99
N ILE A 87 -6.44 -3.02 4.71
CA ILE A 87 -5.86 -3.30 3.38
C ILE A 87 -6.07 -4.78 3.02
N VAL A 88 -5.74 -5.69 3.93
CA VAL A 88 -5.90 -7.14 3.73
C VAL A 88 -7.36 -7.51 3.52
N ASP A 89 -8.28 -6.92 4.29
CA ASP A 89 -9.72 -7.15 4.12
C ASP A 89 -10.19 -6.71 2.72
N ILE A 90 -9.82 -5.52 2.26
CA ILE A 90 -10.14 -5.01 0.92
C ILE A 90 -9.61 -5.94 -0.18
N LEU A 91 -8.34 -6.37 -0.09
CA LEU A 91 -7.74 -7.24 -1.08
C LEU A 91 -8.36 -8.64 -1.08
N SER A 92 -8.68 -9.18 0.09
CA SER A 92 -9.28 -10.52 0.24
C SER A 92 -10.70 -10.61 -0.30
N ASN A 93 -11.41 -9.49 -0.38
CA ASN A 93 -12.77 -9.40 -0.92
C ASN A 93 -12.81 -9.12 -2.44
N CYS A 94 -11.66 -9.03 -3.11
CA CYS A 94 -11.57 -8.83 -4.55
C CYS A 94 -11.18 -10.14 -5.25
N ASP A 95 -12.07 -10.72 -6.04
CA ASP A 95 -11.89 -12.02 -6.70
C ASP A 95 -10.90 -12.00 -7.88
N PHE A 96 -10.55 -10.79 -8.37
CA PHE A 96 -9.57 -10.59 -9.43
C PHE A 96 -8.29 -9.85 -8.95
N VAL A 97 -8.04 -9.82 -7.65
CA VAL A 97 -6.87 -9.15 -7.06
C VAL A 97 -5.53 -9.64 -7.63
N ASN A 98 -5.47 -10.89 -8.06
CA ASN A 98 -4.31 -11.51 -8.70
C ASN A 98 -4.00 -11.00 -10.12
N GLU A 99 -4.87 -10.19 -10.71
CA GLU A 99 -4.67 -9.54 -12.01
C GLU A 99 -4.12 -8.12 -11.87
N LEU A 100 -4.08 -7.61 -10.65
CA LEU A 100 -3.73 -6.23 -10.33
C LEU A 100 -2.28 -6.09 -9.88
N HIS A 101 -1.64 -5.00 -10.29
CA HIS A 101 -0.44 -4.50 -9.65
C HIS A 101 -0.85 -3.72 -8.40
N LEU A 102 -0.28 -4.07 -7.25
CA LEU A 102 -0.64 -3.48 -5.97
C LEU A 102 0.44 -2.51 -5.49
N ILE A 103 0.03 -1.31 -5.07
CA ILE A 103 0.89 -0.33 -4.39
C ILE A 103 0.26 -0.03 -3.04
N LEU A 104 0.92 -0.43 -1.97
CA LEU A 104 0.38 -0.42 -0.64
C LEU A 104 1.22 0.46 0.30
N GLN A 105 0.54 1.32 1.06
CA GLN A 105 1.14 2.08 2.15
C GLN A 105 0.32 1.87 3.43
N PRO A 106 0.62 0.83 4.20
CA PRO A 106 -0.01 0.61 5.51
C PRO A 106 0.50 1.63 6.53
N MET A 107 -0.43 2.27 7.25
CA MET A 107 -0.11 3.19 8.35
C MET A 107 0.34 2.45 9.60
N THR A 108 -0.14 1.23 9.78
CA THR A 108 0.17 0.38 10.94
C THR A 108 0.39 -1.06 10.48
N HIS A 109 1.25 -1.79 11.19
CA HIS A 109 1.45 -3.23 11.02
C HIS A 109 1.79 -3.70 9.59
N PRO A 110 2.78 -3.07 8.90
CA PRO A 110 3.13 -3.44 7.52
C PRO A 110 3.46 -4.94 7.38
N GLU A 111 3.92 -5.59 8.45
CA GLU A 111 4.17 -7.02 8.49
C GLU A 111 2.93 -7.87 8.18
N ILE A 112 1.73 -7.40 8.50
CA ILE A 112 0.47 -8.11 8.21
C ILE A 112 0.18 -8.08 6.70
N ALA A 113 0.34 -6.94 6.06
CA ALA A 113 0.13 -6.81 4.62
C ALA A 113 1.19 -7.60 3.83
N ARG A 114 2.48 -7.54 4.23
CA ARG A 114 3.52 -8.37 3.60
C ARG A 114 3.24 -9.86 3.75
N LYS A 115 2.82 -10.29 4.95
CA LYS A 115 2.45 -11.69 5.18
C LYS A 115 1.32 -12.12 4.26
N TYR A 116 0.25 -11.32 4.14
CA TYR A 116 -0.85 -11.60 3.23
C TYR A 116 -0.35 -11.77 1.78
N LEU A 117 0.47 -10.86 1.29
CA LEU A 117 1.01 -10.91 -0.06
C LEU A 117 1.79 -12.20 -0.31
N TYR A 118 2.74 -12.54 0.56
CA TYR A 118 3.56 -13.75 0.41
C TYR A 118 2.73 -15.03 0.50
N ASP A 119 1.76 -15.10 1.42
CA ASP A 119 0.91 -16.28 1.61
C ASP A 119 -0.07 -16.48 0.44
N ASN A 120 -0.38 -15.41 -0.31
CA ASN A 120 -1.30 -15.46 -1.45
C ASN A 120 -0.61 -15.41 -2.82
N GLY A 121 0.68 -15.68 -2.87
CA GLY A 121 1.43 -15.83 -4.14
C GLY A 121 1.80 -14.53 -4.82
N PHE A 122 1.83 -13.42 -4.10
CA PHE A 122 2.38 -12.16 -4.58
C PHE A 122 3.88 -12.08 -4.30
N GLU A 123 4.59 -11.43 -5.21
CA GLU A 123 6.00 -11.06 -5.06
C GLU A 123 6.08 -9.54 -4.85
N ILE A 124 6.75 -9.13 -3.77
CA ILE A 124 7.03 -7.71 -3.50
C ILE A 124 8.26 -7.33 -4.31
N ASN A 125 8.09 -6.42 -5.29
CA ASN A 125 9.16 -6.01 -6.20
C ASN A 125 10.03 -4.90 -5.57
N ASN A 126 9.37 -3.90 -4.97
CA ASN A 126 10.02 -2.80 -4.28
C ASN A 126 9.42 -2.65 -2.89
N ASP A 127 10.27 -2.34 -1.92
CA ASP A 127 9.91 -2.16 -0.53
C ASP A 127 10.85 -1.12 0.08
N PHE A 128 10.33 0.04 0.43
CA PHE A 128 11.14 1.14 0.90
C PHE A 128 10.43 1.94 1.99
N ILE A 129 11.21 2.71 2.72
CA ILE A 129 10.74 3.59 3.78
C ILE A 129 10.80 5.02 3.28
N VAL A 130 9.71 5.74 3.44
CA VAL A 130 9.61 7.17 3.18
C VAL A 130 9.37 7.89 4.50
N THR A 131 10.17 8.91 4.76
CA THR A 131 10.00 9.75 5.95
C THR A 131 9.48 11.12 5.55
N ASP A 132 8.37 11.52 6.17
CA ASP A 132 7.80 12.85 6.07
C ASP A 132 7.79 13.48 7.46
N ALA A 133 8.50 14.60 7.60
CA ALA A 133 8.64 15.37 8.83
C ALA A 133 9.01 14.52 10.06
N LYS A 134 8.04 13.87 10.70
CA LYS A 134 8.22 13.12 11.95
C LYS A 134 7.80 11.64 11.85
N HIS A 135 7.28 11.23 10.70
CA HIS A 135 6.72 9.89 10.54
C HIS A 135 7.39 9.18 9.37
N SER A 136 7.69 7.91 9.59
CA SER A 136 8.23 7.04 8.56
C SER A 136 7.19 5.99 8.18
N TYR A 137 7.02 5.79 6.88
CA TYR A 137 6.03 4.90 6.30
C TYR A 137 6.71 3.85 5.44
N SER A 138 6.23 2.62 5.53
CA SER A 138 6.61 1.56 4.62
C SER A 138 5.73 1.62 3.38
N ILE A 139 6.33 1.62 2.20
CA ILE A 139 5.63 1.57 0.91
C ILE A 139 6.19 0.40 0.14
N PHE A 140 5.32 -0.44 -0.40
CA PHE A 140 5.74 -1.55 -1.23
C PHE A 140 4.76 -1.81 -2.37
N ASP A 141 5.31 -2.28 -3.49
CA ASP A 141 4.53 -2.73 -4.62
C ASP A 141 4.69 -4.24 -4.83
N ALA A 142 3.63 -4.87 -5.33
CA ALA A 142 3.60 -6.30 -5.52
C ALA A 142 2.83 -6.70 -6.78
N ASN A 143 3.27 -7.81 -7.38
CA ASN A 143 2.56 -8.47 -8.48
C ASN A 143 2.29 -9.92 -8.11
N PHE A 144 1.19 -10.44 -8.61
CA PHE A 144 0.88 -11.86 -8.47
C PHE A 144 1.78 -12.70 -9.38
N THR A 145 2.42 -13.71 -8.81
CA THR A 145 3.25 -14.66 -9.53
C THR A 145 2.73 -16.10 -9.40
N GLY A 146 1.80 -16.34 -8.47
CA GLY A 146 1.31 -17.66 -8.10
C GLY A 146 2.32 -18.52 -7.32
N LYS A 147 3.51 -17.99 -7.03
CA LYS A 147 4.55 -18.71 -6.29
C LYS A 147 4.44 -18.41 -4.81
N ILE A 148 4.19 -19.44 -4.01
CA ILE A 148 4.23 -19.35 -2.55
C ILE A 148 5.60 -19.81 -2.10
N THR A 149 6.39 -18.86 -1.57
CA THR A 149 7.70 -19.17 -1.00
C THR A 149 7.58 -19.07 0.53
N PRO A 150 7.96 -20.13 1.26
CA PRO A 150 7.95 -20.08 2.72
C PRO A 150 8.76 -18.88 3.25
N LYS A 151 8.16 -18.11 4.12
CA LYS A 151 8.75 -16.93 4.75
C LYS A 151 8.82 -17.11 6.25
N VAL A 152 9.81 -16.47 6.85
CA VAL A 152 10.00 -16.43 8.30
C VAL A 152 9.60 -15.06 8.87
N PRO A 153 9.40 -14.89 10.16
CA PRO A 153 9.01 -13.60 10.75
C PRO A 153 9.87 -12.42 10.28
N LYS A 154 11.16 -12.60 10.13
CA LYS A 154 12.08 -11.58 9.61
C LYS A 154 11.64 -11.02 8.25
N ASP A 155 11.17 -11.87 7.35
CA ASP A 155 10.72 -11.44 6.01
C ASP A 155 9.48 -10.57 6.06
N TYR A 156 8.59 -10.79 7.04
CA TYR A 156 7.40 -9.97 7.19
C TYR A 156 7.72 -8.59 7.79
N PHE A 157 8.62 -8.53 8.78
CA PHE A 157 8.95 -7.28 9.46
C PHE A 157 9.91 -6.40 8.66
N LEU A 158 10.92 -6.98 8.02
CA LEU A 158 11.92 -6.25 7.25
C LEU A 158 11.61 -6.18 5.75
N GLY A 159 10.82 -7.13 5.23
CA GLY A 159 10.50 -7.19 3.80
C GLY A 159 11.74 -7.28 2.92
N ASN A 160 11.69 -6.62 1.78
CA ASN A 160 12.78 -6.49 0.83
C ASN A 160 13.49 -5.12 0.95
N ILE A 161 13.42 -4.46 2.12
CA ILE A 161 14.07 -3.17 2.35
C ILE A 161 15.58 -3.33 2.21
N THR A 162 16.19 -2.48 1.38
CA THR A 162 17.65 -2.47 1.15
C THR A 162 18.32 -1.18 1.63
N ASP A 163 17.55 -0.10 1.79
CA ASP A 163 18.03 1.16 2.34
C ASP A 163 17.73 1.24 3.85
N PHE A 164 18.79 1.13 4.64
CA PHE A 164 18.71 1.19 6.11
C PHE A 164 19.15 2.56 6.66
N SER A 165 19.16 3.60 5.84
CA SER A 165 19.51 4.97 6.26
C SER A 165 18.50 5.59 7.23
N GLN A 166 17.25 5.16 7.17
CA GLN A 166 16.15 5.64 8.01
C GLN A 166 16.19 5.04 9.43
N LYS A 167 17.25 5.37 10.19
CA LYS A 167 17.51 4.77 11.52
C LYS A 167 16.35 4.93 12.51
N GLU A 168 15.62 6.04 12.45
CA GLU A 168 14.48 6.30 13.33
C GLU A 168 13.35 5.28 13.12
N TYR A 169 13.07 4.88 11.88
CA TYR A 169 12.12 3.81 11.60
C TYR A 169 12.53 2.50 12.28
N PHE A 170 13.80 2.11 12.17
CA PHE A 170 14.30 0.86 12.75
C PHE A 170 14.35 0.90 14.27
N LEU A 171 14.60 2.07 14.88
CA LEU A 171 14.48 2.26 16.32
C LEU A 171 13.04 2.07 16.81
N HIS A 172 12.06 2.63 16.09
CA HIS A 172 10.65 2.42 16.39
C HIS A 172 10.24 0.95 16.21
N LEU A 173 10.68 0.30 15.13
CA LEU A 173 10.45 -1.12 14.90
C LEU A 173 11.06 -1.97 16.01
N LEU A 174 12.29 -1.70 16.43
CA LEU A 174 12.94 -2.42 17.53
C LEU A 174 12.14 -2.34 18.83
N ASN A 175 11.68 -1.13 19.18
CA ASN A 175 10.87 -0.91 20.39
C ASN A 175 9.54 -1.67 20.31
N TYR A 176 8.89 -1.66 19.16
CA TYR A 176 7.66 -2.42 18.91
C TYR A 176 7.89 -3.92 19.08
N LEU A 177 8.94 -4.49 18.45
CA LEU A 177 9.29 -5.90 18.54
C LEU A 177 9.61 -6.34 19.97
N LYS A 178 10.40 -5.55 20.71
CA LYS A 178 10.72 -5.83 22.12
C LYS A 178 9.48 -5.84 23.01
N ASN A 179 8.52 -4.95 22.74
CA ASN A 179 7.26 -4.95 23.49
C ASN A 179 6.36 -6.13 23.11
N LYS A 180 6.27 -6.48 21.83
CA LYS A 180 5.50 -7.62 21.33
C LYS A 180 6.07 -8.96 21.84
N SER A 181 7.39 -9.08 21.94
CA SER A 181 8.05 -10.27 22.49
C SER A 181 7.73 -10.49 23.97
N LYS A 182 7.53 -9.43 24.78
CA LYS A 182 7.10 -9.56 26.17
C LYS A 182 5.72 -10.21 26.32
N SER A 183 4.90 -10.20 25.28
CA SER A 183 3.58 -10.84 25.23
C SER A 183 3.63 -12.31 24.81
N GLY A 184 4.83 -12.90 24.67
CA GLY A 184 5.04 -14.32 24.40
C GLY A 184 5.33 -14.68 22.93
N ALA A 185 5.47 -13.71 22.04
CA ALA A 185 5.90 -13.98 20.66
C ALA A 185 7.42 -14.20 20.61
N ASP A 186 7.87 -15.28 19.98
CA ASP A 186 9.28 -15.48 19.71
C ASP A 186 9.68 -14.64 18.49
N LEU A 187 10.35 -13.53 18.74
CA LEU A 187 10.85 -12.56 17.78
C LEU A 187 12.34 -12.30 17.91
N SER A 188 13.07 -13.20 18.59
CA SER A 188 14.50 -13.06 18.87
C SER A 188 15.33 -12.82 17.63
N ASP A 189 15.10 -13.59 16.56
CA ASP A 189 15.84 -13.46 15.29
C ASP A 189 15.57 -12.14 14.59
N VAL A 190 14.31 -11.65 14.64
CA VAL A 190 13.94 -10.36 14.06
C VAL A 190 14.58 -9.21 14.84
N ILE A 191 14.53 -9.28 16.16
CA ILE A 191 15.14 -8.29 17.06
C ILE A 191 16.64 -8.19 16.77
N SER A 192 17.35 -9.33 16.75
CA SER A 192 18.78 -9.36 16.43
C SER A 192 19.10 -8.75 15.08
N ALA A 193 18.30 -9.08 14.05
CA ALA A 193 18.48 -8.51 12.72
C ALA A 193 18.28 -6.99 12.67
N VAL A 194 17.32 -6.45 13.45
CA VAL A 194 17.12 -4.99 13.53
C VAL A 194 18.23 -4.31 14.33
N GLU A 195 18.76 -4.96 15.38
CA GLU A 195 19.90 -4.46 16.13
C GLU A 195 21.19 -4.40 15.29
N GLU A 196 21.38 -5.32 14.34
CA GLU A 196 22.49 -5.28 13.39
C GLU A 196 22.39 -4.14 12.37
N ILE A 197 21.17 -3.70 12.06
CA ILE A 197 20.91 -2.57 11.16
C ILE A 197 21.24 -1.23 11.84
N LEU A 198 21.06 -1.11 13.15
CA LEU A 198 21.20 0.14 13.91
C LEU A 198 22.64 0.48 14.28
#